data_a12fd74b2376144c9db61f3662eb5e84
#
_entry.id   a12fd74b2376144c9db61f3662eb5e84
#
_cell.length_a   1.000
_cell.length_b   1.000
_cell.length_c   1.000
_cell.angle_alpha   90.00
_cell.angle_beta   90.00
_cell.angle_gamma   90.00
#
_symmetry.space_group_name_H-M   'P 1'
#
loop_
_entity.id
_entity.type
_entity.pdbx_description
1 polymer ?
#
loop_
_entity_poly.entity_id
_entity_poly.type
_entity_poly.pdbx_seq_one_letter_code
_entity_poly.pdbx_strand_id
1 'polypeptide(L)'
;MAADLDFFFDPVCPWAWITSRWVVNVSEQRNYEIEWRFISLWMLNENNTREWYTPQYRAGPYLGHQGLRIGDAIRLGEDDPTAVGRWYTAIGEALHVGAQREAARGDAVSWYRGLLVGAGLDEGYLDAADDESHDEYIRADTELALSRTGKDVGTPILTFHPGSDNEASFFGPVISKAPRGAEAVELWDAVEKLATMSGMAEIKRSNRIAPDFT
;
A
#
# COMPACT_ATOMS: atom_id res chain seq x y z
N MET A 1 16.17 8.42 -11.98
CA MET A 1 16.71 7.03 -11.87
C MET A 1 15.51 6.14 -11.57
N ALA A 2 15.54 4.84 -11.85
CA ALA A 2 14.48 3.94 -11.38
C ALA A 2 14.59 3.85 -9.86
N ALA A 3 13.44 3.74 -9.16
CA ALA A 3 13.42 3.50 -7.71
C ALA A 3 14.08 2.16 -7.39
N ASP A 4 14.55 1.99 -6.15
CA ASP A 4 15.15 0.73 -5.69
C ASP A 4 14.08 -0.33 -5.38
N LEU A 5 12.86 0.13 -5.06
CA LEU A 5 11.71 -0.70 -4.70
C LEU A 5 10.40 -0.11 -5.22
N ASP A 6 9.57 -0.94 -5.88
CA ASP A 6 8.13 -0.66 -6.02
C ASP A 6 7.39 -1.27 -4.83
N PHE A 7 6.60 -0.46 -4.12
CA PHE A 7 5.76 -0.90 -3.02
C PHE A 7 4.27 -0.73 -3.38
N PHE A 8 3.59 -1.83 -3.66
CA PHE A 8 2.17 -1.81 -4.00
C PHE A 8 1.30 -1.90 -2.74
N PHE A 9 0.45 -0.89 -2.54
CA PHE A 9 -0.37 -0.79 -1.33
C PHE A 9 -1.84 -0.48 -1.63
N ASP A 10 -2.70 -0.93 -0.72
CA ASP A 10 -4.04 -0.37 -0.50
C ASP A 10 -4.06 0.22 0.92
N PRO A 11 -4.46 1.49 1.09
CA PRO A 11 -4.34 2.18 2.38
C PRO A 11 -5.21 1.57 3.50
N VAL A 12 -6.25 0.80 3.18
CA VAL A 12 -7.07 0.14 4.20
C VAL A 12 -6.52 -1.21 4.65
N CYS A 13 -5.47 -1.72 3.97
CA CYS A 13 -4.86 -2.99 4.34
C CYS A 13 -3.91 -2.83 5.54
N PRO A 14 -4.22 -3.45 6.71
CA PRO A 14 -3.37 -3.32 7.88
C PRO A 14 -2.00 -3.98 7.71
N TRP A 15 -1.93 -5.04 6.90
CA TRP A 15 -0.69 -5.74 6.63
C TRP A 15 0.25 -4.92 5.73
N ALA A 16 -0.29 -4.27 4.69
CA ALA A 16 0.47 -3.34 3.87
C ALA A 16 0.98 -2.16 4.72
N TRP A 17 0.16 -1.64 5.63
CA TRP A 17 0.58 -0.59 6.54
C TRP A 17 1.79 -0.98 7.38
N ILE A 18 1.73 -2.10 8.10
CA ILE A 18 2.85 -2.55 8.95
C ILE A 18 4.12 -2.77 8.10
N THR A 19 3.96 -3.45 6.96
CA THR A 19 5.10 -3.71 6.07
C THR A 19 5.70 -2.41 5.51
N SER A 20 4.87 -1.41 5.19
CA SER A 20 5.37 -0.11 4.75
C SER A 20 6.20 0.61 5.82
N ARG A 21 5.85 0.47 7.10
CA ARG A 21 6.64 1.08 8.20
C ARG A 21 8.01 0.42 8.36
N TRP A 22 8.07 -0.90 8.12
CA TRP A 22 9.35 -1.58 8.03
C TRP A 22 10.17 -1.11 6.82
N VAL A 23 9.57 -1.04 5.63
CA VAL A 23 10.22 -0.58 4.39
C VAL A 23 10.77 0.84 4.55
N VAL A 24 9.96 1.78 5.09
CA VAL A 24 10.42 3.15 5.37
C VAL A 24 11.61 3.16 6.32
N ASN A 25 11.58 2.35 7.39
CA ASN A 25 12.71 2.27 8.32
C ASN A 25 14.00 1.75 7.67
N VAL A 26 13.90 0.84 6.71
CA VAL A 26 15.06 0.35 5.94
C VAL A 26 15.53 1.41 4.95
N SER A 27 14.60 2.08 4.24
CA SER A 27 14.97 3.10 3.25
C SER A 27 15.78 4.24 3.85
N GLU A 28 15.41 4.69 5.07
CA GLU A 28 16.15 5.70 5.81
C GLU A 28 17.58 5.24 6.17
N GLN A 29 17.78 3.97 6.49
CA GLN A 29 19.08 3.43 6.86
C GLN A 29 19.98 3.14 5.65
N ARG A 30 19.41 2.79 4.51
CA ARG A 30 20.12 2.41 3.29
C ARG A 30 20.04 3.44 2.17
N ASN A 31 19.32 4.54 2.40
CA ASN A 31 19.06 5.58 1.41
C ASN A 31 18.44 5.00 0.12
N TYR A 32 17.44 4.11 0.27
CA TYR A 32 16.68 3.53 -0.83
C TYR A 32 15.54 4.44 -1.25
N GLU A 33 15.30 4.55 -2.56
CA GLU A 33 14.15 5.21 -3.14
C GLU A 33 12.98 4.22 -3.28
N ILE A 34 11.80 4.61 -2.76
CA ILE A 34 10.57 3.81 -2.82
C ILE A 34 9.62 4.47 -3.80
N GLU A 35 9.21 3.73 -4.82
CA GLU A 35 8.07 4.09 -5.65
C GLU A 35 6.80 3.52 -5.03
N TRP A 36 5.91 4.42 -4.60
CA TRP A 36 4.62 4.07 -4.01
C TRP A 36 3.60 3.80 -5.11
N ARG A 37 3.23 2.53 -5.29
CA ARG A 37 2.33 2.07 -6.34
C ARG A 37 1.01 1.55 -5.78
N PHE A 38 -0.01 1.52 -6.61
CA PHE A 38 -1.36 1.22 -6.19
C PHE A 38 -1.76 -0.23 -6.46
N ILE A 39 -2.45 -0.84 -5.49
CA ILE A 39 -3.17 -2.09 -5.68
C ILE A 39 -4.52 -1.98 -4.98
N SER A 40 -5.61 -1.92 -5.72
CA SER A 40 -6.93 -1.68 -5.16
C SER A 40 -7.62 -2.98 -4.72
N LEU A 41 -7.84 -3.13 -3.41
CA LEU A 41 -8.66 -4.21 -2.87
C LEU A 41 -10.12 -4.13 -3.34
N TRP A 42 -10.60 -2.94 -3.67
CA TRP A 42 -11.91 -2.75 -4.28
C TRP A 42 -11.97 -3.40 -5.66
N MET A 43 -11.03 -3.10 -6.56
CA MET A 43 -10.96 -3.67 -7.90
C MET A 43 -10.67 -5.18 -7.88
N LEU A 44 -9.80 -5.65 -7.00
CA LEU A 44 -9.52 -7.09 -6.83
C LEU A 44 -10.75 -7.90 -6.44
N ASN A 45 -11.74 -7.27 -5.82
CA ASN A 45 -12.96 -7.90 -5.34
C ASN A 45 -14.22 -7.45 -6.08
N GLU A 46 -14.11 -6.75 -7.21
CA GLU A 46 -15.27 -6.23 -7.94
C GLU A 46 -16.27 -7.34 -8.36
N ASN A 47 -15.77 -8.52 -8.68
CA ASN A 47 -16.55 -9.69 -9.07
C ASN A 47 -16.72 -10.71 -7.93
N ASN A 48 -16.43 -10.33 -6.68
CA ASN A 48 -16.52 -11.25 -5.54
C ASN A 48 -17.97 -11.43 -5.10
N THR A 49 -18.52 -12.64 -5.30
CA THR A 49 -19.88 -13.02 -4.94
C THR A 49 -19.99 -13.84 -3.66
N ARG A 50 -18.91 -13.98 -2.90
CA ARG A 50 -18.89 -14.77 -1.65
C ARG A 50 -19.76 -14.11 -0.59
N GLU A 51 -20.45 -14.89 0.21
CA GLU A 51 -21.39 -14.43 1.26
C GLU A 51 -20.79 -13.45 2.26
N TRP A 52 -19.50 -13.60 2.57
CA TRP A 52 -18.80 -12.70 3.50
C TRP A 52 -18.50 -11.31 2.90
N TYR A 53 -18.56 -11.15 1.55
CA TYR A 53 -18.32 -9.87 0.89
C TYR A 53 -19.58 -9.02 0.85
N THR A 54 -20.09 -8.71 2.05
CA THR A 54 -21.32 -7.92 2.27
C THR A 54 -21.13 -6.45 1.88
N PRO A 55 -22.23 -5.67 1.68
CA PRO A 55 -22.14 -4.23 1.45
C PRO A 55 -21.36 -3.47 2.54
N GLN A 56 -21.52 -3.87 3.82
CA GLN A 56 -20.76 -3.28 4.92
C GLN A 56 -19.28 -3.58 4.83
N TYR A 57 -18.90 -4.80 4.40
CA TYR A 57 -17.51 -5.13 4.16
C TYR A 57 -16.94 -4.31 3.00
N ARG A 58 -17.70 -4.18 1.91
CA ARG A 58 -17.29 -3.45 0.69
C ARG A 58 -16.99 -1.98 0.95
N ALA A 59 -17.64 -1.35 1.91
CA ALA A 59 -17.41 0.06 2.26
C ALA A 59 -15.96 0.33 2.68
N GLY A 60 -15.26 -0.63 3.29
CA GLY A 60 -13.84 -0.47 3.63
C GLY A 60 -12.93 -0.44 2.41
N PRO A 61 -12.93 -1.46 1.54
CA PRO A 61 -12.20 -1.42 0.26
C PRO A 61 -12.55 -0.22 -0.62
N TYR A 62 -13.81 0.25 -0.64
CA TYR A 62 -14.20 1.43 -1.39
C TYR A 62 -13.56 2.72 -0.80
N LEU A 63 -13.54 2.87 0.51
CA LEU A 63 -12.81 3.96 1.16
C LEU A 63 -11.31 3.92 0.77
N GLY A 64 -10.68 2.73 0.77
CA GLY A 64 -9.31 2.60 0.28
C GLY A 64 -9.13 3.07 -1.15
N HIS A 65 -10.06 2.68 -2.02
CA HIS A 65 -10.05 3.05 -3.43
C HIS A 65 -10.18 4.56 -3.65
N GLN A 66 -11.06 5.24 -2.93
CA GLN A 66 -11.13 6.71 -2.93
C GLN A 66 -9.80 7.32 -2.49
N GLY A 67 -9.14 6.77 -1.47
CA GLY A 67 -7.80 7.18 -1.04
C GLY A 67 -6.73 6.98 -2.11
N LEU A 68 -6.85 5.94 -2.95
CA LEU A 68 -5.96 5.72 -4.10
C LEU A 68 -6.22 6.73 -5.23
N ARG A 69 -7.47 7.10 -5.52
CA ARG A 69 -7.79 8.16 -6.49
C ARG A 69 -7.18 9.50 -6.08
N ILE A 70 -7.32 9.89 -4.81
CA ILE A 70 -6.64 11.07 -4.26
C ILE A 70 -5.12 10.92 -4.40
N GLY A 71 -4.57 9.74 -4.12
CA GLY A 71 -3.15 9.44 -4.29
C GLY A 71 -2.66 9.61 -5.73
N ASP A 72 -3.47 9.24 -6.72
CA ASP A 72 -3.15 9.44 -8.13
C ASP A 72 -3.21 10.92 -8.54
N ALA A 73 -4.18 11.68 -8.02
CA ALA A 73 -4.22 13.13 -8.23
C ALA A 73 -2.98 13.83 -7.64
N ILE A 74 -2.54 13.43 -6.45
CA ILE A 74 -1.30 13.92 -5.82
C ILE A 74 -0.09 13.57 -6.70
N ARG A 75 0.02 12.33 -7.17
CA ARG A 75 1.10 11.88 -8.07
C ARG A 75 1.21 12.72 -9.34
N LEU A 76 0.06 13.16 -9.88
CA LEU A 76 -0.01 13.97 -11.09
C LEU A 76 0.23 15.47 -10.83
N GLY A 77 -0.11 15.96 -9.65
CA GLY A 77 -0.10 17.38 -9.32
C GLY A 77 1.12 17.85 -8.54
N GLU A 78 1.85 16.95 -7.88
CA GLU A 78 3.03 17.30 -7.08
C GLU A 78 4.33 16.96 -7.82
N ASP A 79 5.29 17.89 -7.80
CA ASP A 79 6.67 17.65 -8.27
C ASP A 79 7.51 16.88 -7.23
N ASP A 80 6.99 16.71 -6.01
CA ASP A 80 7.66 16.02 -4.91
C ASP A 80 7.40 14.51 -4.95
N PRO A 81 8.41 13.67 -5.26
CA PRO A 81 8.24 12.23 -5.34
C PRO A 81 7.83 11.57 -4.01
N THR A 82 7.98 12.28 -2.88
CA THR A 82 7.58 11.78 -1.57
C THR A 82 6.11 12.04 -1.23
N ALA A 83 5.38 12.81 -2.03
CA ALA A 83 4.01 13.27 -1.73
C ALA A 83 3.03 12.10 -1.57
N VAL A 84 3.07 11.10 -2.46
CA VAL A 84 2.22 9.89 -2.35
C VAL A 84 2.54 9.12 -1.06
N GLY A 85 3.81 9.00 -0.68
CA GLY A 85 4.23 8.36 0.57
C GLY A 85 3.74 9.12 1.81
N ARG A 86 3.74 10.47 1.78
CA ARG A 86 3.15 11.30 2.86
C ARG A 86 1.65 11.08 2.95
N TRP A 87 0.95 11.06 1.82
CA TRP A 87 -0.49 10.77 1.75
C TRP A 87 -0.82 9.40 2.32
N TYR A 88 -0.10 8.35 1.88
CA TYR A 88 -0.26 7.01 2.44
C TYR A 88 0.00 6.96 3.95
N THR A 89 1.01 7.68 4.41
CA THR A 89 1.32 7.77 5.84
C THR A 89 0.18 8.43 6.61
N ALA A 90 -0.39 9.54 6.13
CA ALA A 90 -1.50 10.21 6.77
C ALA A 90 -2.74 9.31 6.91
N ILE A 91 -3.13 8.59 5.83
CA ILE A 91 -4.25 7.64 5.89
C ILE A 91 -3.94 6.50 6.86
N GLY A 92 -2.77 5.89 6.75
CA GLY A 92 -2.41 4.73 7.56
C GLY A 92 -2.31 5.04 9.05
N GLU A 93 -1.74 6.18 9.43
CA GLU A 93 -1.73 6.68 10.80
C GLU A 93 -3.16 6.84 11.34
N ALA A 94 -4.04 7.50 10.57
CA ALA A 94 -5.41 7.72 11.01
C ALA A 94 -6.21 6.42 11.13
N LEU A 95 -6.13 5.51 10.14
CA LEU A 95 -6.92 4.28 10.11
C LEU A 95 -6.42 3.21 11.08
N HIS A 96 -5.10 3.02 11.17
CA HIS A 96 -4.52 1.85 11.83
C HIS A 96 -4.01 2.18 13.23
N VAL A 97 -3.37 3.35 13.42
CA VAL A 97 -2.89 3.80 14.74
C VAL A 97 -3.98 4.59 15.47
N GLY A 98 -4.58 5.57 14.81
CA GLY A 98 -5.62 6.44 15.36
C GLY A 98 -7.01 5.79 15.46
N ALA A 99 -7.19 4.55 14.96
CA ALA A 99 -8.44 3.80 14.96
C ALA A 99 -9.67 4.57 14.41
N GLN A 100 -9.46 5.47 13.41
CA GLN A 100 -10.48 6.40 12.90
C GLN A 100 -11.42 5.78 11.85
N ARG A 101 -11.57 4.46 11.78
CA ARG A 101 -12.40 3.78 10.75
C ARG A 101 -13.86 4.20 10.80
N GLU A 102 -14.42 4.41 11.99
CA GLU A 102 -15.82 4.86 12.17
C GLU A 102 -15.98 6.30 11.67
N ALA A 103 -15.05 7.19 12.01
CA ALA A 103 -15.07 8.58 11.53
C ALA A 103 -14.97 8.64 10.00
N ALA A 104 -14.03 7.88 9.40
CA ALA A 104 -13.86 7.80 7.95
C ALA A 104 -15.11 7.28 7.23
N ARG A 105 -15.83 6.32 7.82
CA ARG A 105 -17.09 5.79 7.26
C ARG A 105 -18.27 6.74 7.43
N GLY A 106 -18.28 7.52 8.50
CA GLY A 106 -19.34 8.47 8.80
C GLY A 106 -19.32 9.71 7.91
N ASP A 107 -18.14 10.27 7.66
CA ASP A 107 -17.92 11.44 6.81
C ASP A 107 -16.53 11.37 6.16
N ALA A 108 -16.43 10.62 5.06
CA ALA A 108 -15.19 10.43 4.33
C ALA A 108 -14.63 11.76 3.77
N VAL A 109 -15.51 12.68 3.36
CA VAL A 109 -15.11 13.97 2.78
C VAL A 109 -14.36 14.82 3.80
N SER A 110 -14.96 15.04 4.96
CA SER A 110 -14.30 15.82 6.04
C SER A 110 -13.05 15.09 6.56
N TRP A 111 -13.09 13.76 6.61
CA TRP A 111 -11.96 12.96 7.07
C TRP A 111 -10.77 13.10 6.13
N TYR A 112 -10.94 12.88 4.81
CA TYR A 112 -9.86 13.05 3.82
C TYR A 112 -9.32 14.47 3.77
N ARG A 113 -10.22 15.49 3.83
CA ARG A 113 -9.80 16.90 3.88
C ARG A 113 -8.84 17.14 5.05
N GLY A 114 -9.20 16.66 6.23
CA GLY A 114 -8.34 16.80 7.41
C GLY A 114 -6.98 16.14 7.25
N LEU A 115 -6.93 14.99 6.55
CA LEU A 115 -5.67 14.29 6.27
C LEU A 115 -4.80 15.02 5.25
N LEU A 116 -5.38 15.56 4.18
CA LEU A 116 -4.66 16.36 3.18
C LEU A 116 -4.00 17.57 3.85
N VAL A 117 -4.76 18.35 4.61
CA VAL A 117 -4.24 19.49 5.36
C VAL A 117 -3.14 19.06 6.34
N GLY A 118 -3.35 18.00 7.10
CA GLY A 118 -2.38 17.46 8.06
C GLY A 118 -1.08 16.97 7.42
N ALA A 119 -1.15 16.49 6.18
CA ALA A 119 0.01 16.05 5.39
C ALA A 119 0.70 17.20 4.63
N GLY A 120 0.18 18.43 4.71
CA GLY A 120 0.70 19.58 3.96
C GLY A 120 0.46 19.46 2.45
N LEU A 121 -0.66 18.84 2.05
CA LEU A 121 -1.08 18.66 0.67
C LEU A 121 -2.28 19.58 0.35
N ASP A 122 -2.47 19.89 -0.93
CA ASP A 122 -3.58 20.75 -1.36
C ASP A 122 -4.94 20.05 -1.12
N GLU A 123 -5.89 20.77 -0.51
CA GLU A 123 -7.26 20.29 -0.29
C GLU A 123 -8.00 19.99 -1.59
N GLY A 124 -7.62 20.62 -2.70
CA GLY A 124 -8.20 20.41 -4.02
C GLY A 124 -8.09 18.97 -4.52
N TYR A 125 -7.11 18.21 -4.04
CA TYR A 125 -7.00 16.77 -4.37
C TYR A 125 -8.19 15.94 -3.86
N LEU A 126 -8.98 16.47 -2.94
CA LEU A 126 -10.19 15.81 -2.44
C LEU A 126 -11.20 15.51 -3.56
N ASP A 127 -11.29 16.35 -4.58
CA ASP A 127 -12.24 16.20 -5.68
C ASP A 127 -12.00 14.88 -6.44
N ALA A 128 -10.78 14.36 -6.41
CA ALA A 128 -10.43 13.08 -7.02
C ALA A 128 -11.07 11.86 -6.33
N ALA A 129 -11.54 11.97 -5.09
CA ALA A 129 -12.11 10.82 -4.36
C ALA A 129 -13.25 10.13 -5.13
N ASP A 130 -14.06 10.91 -5.84
CA ASP A 130 -15.21 10.43 -6.61
C ASP A 130 -15.00 10.55 -8.13
N ASP A 131 -13.79 10.92 -8.59
CA ASP A 131 -13.44 11.00 -10.00
C ASP A 131 -12.90 9.65 -10.53
N GLU A 132 -13.73 8.97 -11.32
CA GLU A 132 -13.40 7.68 -11.93
C GLU A 132 -12.30 7.76 -13.01
N SER A 133 -11.91 8.96 -13.46
CA SER A 133 -10.81 9.12 -14.44
C SER A 133 -9.47 8.60 -13.91
N HIS A 134 -9.28 8.58 -12.59
CA HIS A 134 -8.11 8.01 -11.93
C HIS A 134 -8.07 6.47 -11.93
N ASP A 135 -9.21 5.81 -12.20
CA ASP A 135 -9.32 4.35 -12.13
C ASP A 135 -8.48 3.64 -13.18
N GLU A 136 -8.24 4.27 -14.32
CA GLU A 136 -7.40 3.68 -15.38
C GLU A 136 -5.97 3.43 -14.87
N TYR A 137 -5.35 4.41 -14.21
CA TYR A 137 -4.01 4.26 -13.66
C TYR A 137 -3.98 3.25 -12.49
N ILE A 138 -4.94 3.34 -11.57
CA ILE A 138 -5.03 2.42 -10.43
C ILE A 138 -5.20 0.97 -10.92
N ARG A 139 -6.00 0.76 -11.96
CA ARG A 139 -6.19 -0.56 -12.56
C ARG A 139 -4.92 -1.06 -13.23
N ALA A 140 -4.23 -0.22 -13.98
CA ALA A 140 -2.96 -0.56 -14.62
C ALA A 140 -1.89 -0.97 -13.59
N ASP A 141 -1.76 -0.23 -12.48
CA ASP A 141 -0.85 -0.58 -11.39
C ASP A 141 -1.26 -1.88 -10.67
N THR A 142 -2.56 -2.07 -10.45
CA THR A 142 -3.10 -3.32 -9.87
C THR A 142 -2.80 -4.52 -10.77
N GLU A 143 -3.00 -4.39 -12.07
CA GLU A 143 -2.69 -5.43 -13.05
C GLU A 143 -1.19 -5.70 -13.17
N LEU A 144 -0.36 -4.65 -13.09
CA LEU A 144 1.10 -4.78 -13.06
C LEU A 144 1.55 -5.62 -11.85
N ALA A 145 1.04 -5.30 -10.64
CA ALA A 145 1.34 -6.06 -9.44
C ALA A 145 0.98 -7.54 -9.59
N LEU A 146 -0.22 -7.84 -10.10
CA LEU A 146 -0.68 -9.21 -10.32
C LEU A 146 0.06 -9.93 -11.45
N SER A 147 0.52 -9.21 -12.48
CA SER A 147 1.32 -9.80 -13.55
C SER A 147 2.66 -10.31 -13.06
N ARG A 148 3.21 -9.65 -12.03
CA ARG A 148 4.50 -9.97 -11.42
C ARG A 148 4.44 -11.09 -10.37
N THR A 149 3.28 -11.28 -9.72
CA THR A 149 3.15 -12.20 -8.57
C THR A 149 2.11 -13.30 -8.73
N GLY A 150 1.21 -13.19 -9.73
CA GLY A 150 0.04 -14.06 -9.87
C GLY A 150 -1.23 -13.44 -9.29
N LYS A 151 -2.39 -14.11 -9.52
CA LYS A 151 -3.72 -13.54 -9.22
C LYS A 151 -4.30 -13.93 -7.86
N ASP A 152 -3.68 -14.84 -7.13
CA ASP A 152 -4.19 -15.37 -5.84
C ASP A 152 -3.56 -14.69 -4.64
N VAL A 153 -3.03 -13.49 -4.82
CA VAL A 153 -2.38 -12.69 -3.79
C VAL A 153 -3.14 -11.40 -3.57
N GLY A 154 -2.86 -10.75 -2.45
CA GLY A 154 -3.40 -9.44 -2.11
C GLY A 154 -2.26 -8.42 -1.97
N THR A 155 -2.33 -7.58 -0.94
CA THR A 155 -1.34 -6.55 -0.64
C THR A 155 -0.77 -6.76 0.77
N PRO A 156 0.51 -6.39 1.04
CA PRO A 156 1.45 -5.69 0.15
C PRO A 156 2.08 -6.59 -0.90
N ILE A 157 2.53 -6.00 -2.01
CA ILE A 157 3.45 -6.60 -2.97
C ILE A 157 4.69 -5.71 -3.04
N LEU A 158 5.86 -6.32 -2.99
CA LEU A 158 7.14 -5.65 -3.14
C LEU A 158 7.80 -6.12 -4.43
N THR A 159 8.32 -5.18 -5.22
CA THR A 159 9.22 -5.50 -6.35
C THR A 159 10.58 -4.91 -6.06
N PHE A 160 11.57 -5.76 -5.86
CA PHE A 160 12.97 -5.40 -5.70
C PHE A 160 13.59 -5.16 -7.08
N HIS A 161 14.44 -4.15 -7.19
CA HIS A 161 15.20 -3.81 -8.40
C HIS A 161 14.33 -3.64 -9.65
N PRO A 162 13.23 -2.85 -9.61
CA PRO A 162 12.29 -2.75 -10.71
C PRO A 162 12.97 -2.29 -12.01
N GLY A 163 12.65 -2.97 -13.11
CA GLY A 163 13.20 -2.69 -14.44
C GLY A 163 14.62 -3.18 -14.68
N SER A 164 15.23 -3.93 -13.76
CA SER A 164 16.55 -4.54 -13.91
C SER A 164 16.47 -6.02 -14.27
N ASP A 165 17.62 -6.61 -14.67
CA ASP A 165 17.75 -8.07 -14.89
C ASP A 165 17.53 -8.89 -13.60
N ASN A 166 17.61 -8.24 -12.43
CA ASN A 166 17.39 -8.84 -11.12
C ASN A 166 16.01 -8.46 -10.53
N GLU A 167 15.10 -7.93 -11.33
CA GLU A 167 13.74 -7.63 -10.88
C GLU A 167 13.10 -8.86 -10.26
N ALA A 168 12.60 -8.73 -9.04
CA ALA A 168 11.93 -9.80 -8.33
C ALA A 168 10.76 -9.27 -7.51
N SER A 169 9.58 -9.87 -7.71
CA SER A 169 8.35 -9.46 -7.05
C SER A 169 7.84 -10.57 -6.14
N PHE A 170 7.34 -10.17 -4.97
CA PHE A 170 6.82 -11.10 -3.98
C PHE A 170 5.62 -10.52 -3.24
N PHE A 171 4.62 -11.36 -2.94
CA PHE A 171 3.55 -11.00 -2.02
C PHE A 171 4.06 -11.06 -0.58
N GLY A 172 3.96 -9.95 0.12
CA GLY A 172 4.48 -9.84 1.48
C GLY A 172 5.85 -9.15 1.54
N PRO A 173 6.58 -9.31 2.67
CA PRO A 173 6.24 -10.14 3.83
C PRO A 173 4.98 -9.64 4.56
N VAL A 174 4.14 -10.56 5.02
CA VAL A 174 3.02 -10.23 5.90
C VAL A 174 3.53 -10.37 7.34
N ILE A 175 3.84 -9.25 7.98
CA ILE A 175 4.39 -9.16 9.33
C ILE A 175 3.40 -8.55 10.29
N SER A 176 3.41 -8.97 11.54
CA SER A 176 2.46 -8.51 12.56
C SER A 176 2.93 -7.26 13.28
N LYS A 177 4.22 -6.96 13.23
CA LYS A 177 4.87 -5.78 13.81
C LYS A 177 6.04 -5.37 12.92
N ALA A 178 6.22 -4.07 12.70
CA ALA A 178 7.34 -3.56 11.94
C ALA A 178 8.64 -3.61 12.77
N PRO A 179 9.65 -4.41 12.36
CA PRO A 179 10.96 -4.34 13.01
C PRO A 179 11.64 -2.98 12.73
N ARG A 180 12.55 -2.59 13.59
CA ARG A 180 13.27 -1.30 13.48
C ARG A 180 14.78 -1.49 13.64
N GLY A 181 15.54 -0.51 13.20
CA GLY A 181 17.01 -0.51 13.32
C GLY A 181 17.65 -1.73 12.63
N ALA A 182 18.61 -2.36 13.27
CA ALA A 182 19.35 -3.49 12.70
C ALA A 182 18.45 -4.66 12.33
N GLU A 183 17.46 -4.99 13.16
CA GLU A 183 16.51 -6.07 12.88
C GLU A 183 15.71 -5.83 11.59
N ALA A 184 15.35 -4.58 11.30
CA ALA A 184 14.68 -4.22 10.06
C ALA A 184 15.54 -4.50 8.84
N VAL A 185 16.83 -4.19 8.92
CA VAL A 185 17.81 -4.43 7.85
C VAL A 185 18.08 -5.92 7.66
N GLU A 186 18.23 -6.67 8.76
CA GLU A 186 18.40 -8.13 8.70
C GLU A 186 17.20 -8.83 8.03
N LEU A 187 15.97 -8.42 8.38
CA LEU A 187 14.78 -8.93 7.71
C LEU A 187 14.77 -8.57 6.23
N TRP A 188 15.17 -7.35 5.88
CA TRP A 188 15.24 -6.91 4.49
C TRP A 188 16.15 -7.80 3.66
N ASP A 189 17.39 -8.00 4.13
CA ASP A 189 18.39 -8.81 3.43
C ASP A 189 17.91 -10.25 3.23
N ALA A 190 17.21 -10.81 4.22
CA ALA A 190 16.62 -12.13 4.11
C ALA A 190 15.46 -12.19 3.08
N VAL A 191 14.55 -11.20 3.10
CA VAL A 191 13.40 -11.15 2.19
C VAL A 191 13.85 -10.92 0.75
N GLU A 192 14.74 -9.94 0.52
CA GLU A 192 15.32 -9.66 -0.80
C GLU A 192 16.03 -10.89 -1.36
N LYS A 193 16.82 -11.58 -0.53
CA LYS A 193 17.50 -12.82 -0.90
C LYS A 193 16.51 -13.90 -1.31
N LEU A 194 15.40 -14.06 -0.59
CA LEU A 194 14.36 -15.05 -0.92
C LEU A 194 13.62 -14.65 -2.20
N ALA A 195 13.27 -13.37 -2.36
CA ALA A 195 12.55 -12.86 -3.53
C ALA A 195 13.35 -13.06 -4.83
N THR A 196 14.67 -12.84 -4.78
CA THR A 196 15.57 -12.98 -5.93
C THR A 196 16.03 -14.42 -6.21
N MET A 197 15.66 -15.40 -5.36
CA MET A 197 15.97 -16.81 -5.61
C MET A 197 15.08 -17.39 -6.70
N SER A 198 15.68 -17.89 -7.76
CA SER A 198 14.98 -18.61 -8.82
C SER A 198 14.23 -19.83 -8.26
N GLY A 199 12.94 -19.94 -8.58
CA GLY A 199 12.09 -21.05 -8.16
C GLY A 199 11.51 -20.94 -6.76
N MET A 200 11.79 -19.87 -6.00
CA MET A 200 11.13 -19.59 -4.74
C MET A 200 9.73 -19.04 -5.00
N ALA A 201 8.68 -19.71 -4.52
CA ALA A 201 7.30 -19.29 -4.72
C ALA A 201 6.61 -18.86 -3.43
N GLU A 202 6.73 -19.60 -2.33
CA GLU A 202 5.97 -19.30 -1.11
C GLU A 202 6.68 -19.80 0.15
N ILE A 203 6.67 -18.96 1.21
CA ILE A 203 6.82 -19.39 2.61
C ILE A 203 5.64 -18.82 3.38
N LYS A 204 4.85 -19.65 4.03
CA LYS A 204 3.58 -19.23 4.63
C LYS A 204 3.32 -19.85 6.00
N ARG A 205 2.75 -19.06 6.89
CA ARG A 205 2.07 -19.53 8.10
C ARG A 205 0.60 -19.14 8.02
N SER A 206 -0.33 -20.06 8.21
CA SER A 206 -1.75 -19.76 8.36
C SER A 206 -2.09 -19.18 9.72
N ASN A 207 -1.28 -19.50 10.74
CA ASN A 207 -1.44 -19.01 12.11
C ASN A 207 -0.76 -17.64 12.24
N ARG A 208 -1.55 -16.57 12.16
CA ARG A 208 -1.07 -15.17 12.24
C ARG A 208 -1.33 -14.58 13.60
N ILE A 209 -0.33 -13.86 14.13
CA ILE A 209 -0.52 -12.97 15.29
C ILE A 209 -1.31 -11.75 14.82
N ALA A 210 -2.13 -11.17 15.69
CA ALA A 210 -2.87 -9.95 15.37
C ALA A 210 -1.92 -8.79 15.03
N PRO A 211 -2.35 -7.86 14.16
CA PRO A 211 -1.57 -6.66 13.84
C PRO A 211 -1.20 -5.85 15.07
N ASP A 212 0.06 -5.47 15.21
CA ASP A 212 0.59 -4.56 16.22
C ASP A 212 1.11 -3.30 15.49
N PHE A 213 0.47 -2.18 15.73
CA PHE A 213 0.76 -0.90 15.07
C PHE A 213 1.69 0.01 15.91
N THR A 214 2.31 -0.51 17.00
CA THR A 214 3.21 0.26 17.88
C THR A 214 4.65 0.31 17.38
#